data_5e7cc0c1689bb160a612ebcb1ab70e91
#
_entry.id   5e7cc0c1689bb160a612ebcb1ab70e91
#
_cell.length_a   1.000
_cell.length_b   1.000
_cell.length_c   1.000
_cell.angle_alpha   90.00
_cell.angle_beta   90.00
_cell.angle_gamma   90.00
#
_symmetry.space_group_name_H-M   'P 1'
#
loop_
_entity.id
_entity.type
_entity.pdbx_description
1 polymer ?
#
loop_
_entity_poly.entity_id
_entity_poly.type
_entity_poly.pdbx_seq_one_letter_code
_entity_poly.pdbx_strand_id
1 'polypeptide(L)'
;MALTVSGSPTCEQVNIIADYYRASTSATMTFGVVNASGANVLNITSPNFTVTASSGAISYPLLVSDLSITNGIVTVISYIDGAEQDRKSVLLPCDIDCCLAKLTNELIDCACDCAKCSSTLAKAQKIMLLLKSAEYSLKQGNTVGTTLQTGYIQDAHNKYTKAREVCDNSCGCDC
;
A
#
# COMPACT_ATOMS: atom_id res chain seq x y z
N MET A 1 -5.73 0.24 20.77
CA MET A 1 -4.94 -0.63 19.91
C MET A 1 -4.58 0.15 18.67
N ALA A 2 -3.36 0.02 18.15
CA ALA A 2 -2.94 0.68 16.93
C ALA A 2 -2.35 -0.35 15.97
N LEU A 3 -2.84 -0.38 14.72
CA LEU A 3 -2.31 -1.19 13.65
C LEU A 3 -1.41 -0.31 12.78
N THR A 4 -0.16 -0.72 12.62
CA THR A 4 0.78 -0.11 11.68
C THR A 4 1.12 -1.13 10.60
N VAL A 5 1.05 -0.71 9.35
CA VAL A 5 1.39 -1.54 8.19
C VAL A 5 2.45 -0.79 7.39
N SER A 6 3.60 -1.43 7.18
CA SER A 6 4.71 -0.90 6.40
C SER A 6 5.29 -1.96 5.47
N GLY A 7 5.81 -1.57 4.32
CA GLY A 7 6.45 -2.51 3.39
C GLY A 7 7.90 -2.79 3.73
N SER A 8 8.41 -3.86 3.14
CA SER A 8 9.84 -4.12 3.12
C SER A 8 10.50 -3.39 1.95
N PRO A 9 11.82 -3.11 2.01
CA PRO A 9 12.56 -2.51 0.90
C PRO A 9 12.52 -3.35 -0.38
N THR A 10 12.28 -4.66 -0.28
CA THR A 10 12.20 -5.58 -1.44
C THR A 10 10.82 -5.64 -2.06
N CYS A 11 9.80 -5.05 -1.45
CA CYS A 11 8.39 -5.13 -1.87
C CYS A 11 7.82 -6.56 -1.90
N GLU A 12 8.48 -7.52 -1.23
CA GLU A 12 8.06 -8.94 -1.20
C GLU A 12 7.18 -9.25 0.01
N GLN A 13 7.20 -8.37 1.00
CA GLN A 13 6.43 -8.53 2.23
C GLN A 13 5.86 -7.21 2.73
N VAL A 14 4.80 -7.33 3.49
CA VAL A 14 4.19 -6.26 4.26
C VAL A 14 4.42 -6.54 5.74
N ASN A 15 5.09 -5.63 6.44
CA ASN A 15 5.29 -5.75 7.88
C ASN A 15 4.06 -5.22 8.59
N ILE A 16 3.43 -6.08 9.38
CA ILE A 16 2.26 -5.75 10.20
C ILE A 16 2.74 -5.64 11.65
N ILE A 17 2.50 -4.50 12.28
CA ILE A 17 2.76 -4.28 13.70
C ILE A 17 1.43 -3.92 14.35
N ALA A 18 0.98 -4.75 15.29
CA ALA A 18 -0.25 -4.53 16.04
C ALA A 18 0.06 -4.33 17.52
N ASP A 19 -0.06 -3.09 17.97
CA ASP A 19 0.00 -2.77 19.39
C ASP A 19 -1.31 -3.18 20.06
N TYR A 20 -1.24 -3.78 21.22
CA TYR A 20 -2.42 -4.20 21.98
C TYR A 20 -2.35 -3.78 23.44
N TYR A 21 -3.53 -3.54 24.01
CA TYR A 21 -3.74 -3.36 25.44
C TYR A 21 -4.90 -4.24 25.89
N ARG A 22 -4.73 -4.94 27.02
CA ARG A 22 -5.71 -5.90 27.51
C ARG A 22 -5.87 -5.83 29.00
N ALA A 23 -7.10 -6.07 29.45
CA ALA A 23 -7.43 -6.21 30.87
C ALA A 23 -7.33 -7.67 31.38
N SER A 24 -7.25 -8.68 30.50
CA SER A 24 -7.26 -10.11 30.84
C SER A 24 -5.98 -10.83 30.39
N THR A 25 -5.73 -12.01 30.95
CA THR A 25 -4.43 -12.68 30.96
C THR A 25 -4.08 -13.51 29.73
N SER A 26 -5.03 -13.84 28.84
CA SER A 26 -4.75 -14.60 27.62
C SER A 26 -5.77 -14.30 26.53
N ALA A 27 -5.33 -14.13 25.31
CA ALA A 27 -6.15 -14.04 24.10
C ALA A 27 -5.37 -14.49 22.88
N THR A 28 -6.10 -14.68 21.78
CA THR A 28 -5.55 -15.00 20.49
C THR A 28 -5.68 -13.80 19.57
N MET A 29 -4.55 -13.32 19.01
CA MET A 29 -4.55 -12.32 17.94
C MET A 29 -4.38 -13.02 16.61
N THR A 30 -5.18 -12.59 15.61
CA THR A 30 -5.10 -13.03 14.22
C THR A 30 -5.19 -11.83 13.28
N PHE A 31 -4.81 -12.03 12.02
CA PHE A 31 -4.92 -11.02 10.97
C PHE A 31 -5.76 -11.54 9.82
N GLY A 32 -6.61 -10.68 9.26
CA GLY A 32 -7.29 -10.89 7.99
C GLY A 32 -6.78 -9.90 6.96
N VAL A 33 -6.88 -10.26 5.69
CA VAL A 33 -6.54 -9.37 4.58
C VAL A 33 -7.66 -9.42 3.55
N VAL A 34 -8.24 -8.27 3.25
CA VAL A 34 -9.33 -8.16 2.29
C VAL A 34 -8.98 -7.18 1.18
N ASN A 35 -9.52 -7.41 -0.02
CA ASN A 35 -9.40 -6.47 -1.13
C ASN A 35 -10.38 -5.28 -0.99
N ALA A 36 -10.39 -4.39 -1.98
CA ALA A 36 -11.26 -3.22 -2.01
C ALA A 36 -12.77 -3.57 -2.01
N SER A 37 -13.17 -4.77 -2.43
CA SER A 37 -14.56 -5.25 -2.37
C SER A 37 -14.91 -5.95 -1.05
N GLY A 38 -13.96 -6.07 -0.12
CA GLY A 38 -14.14 -6.76 1.16
C GLY A 38 -13.96 -8.28 1.09
N ALA A 39 -13.57 -8.84 -0.07
CA ALA A 39 -13.30 -10.27 -0.19
C ALA A 39 -11.94 -10.63 0.42
N ASN A 40 -11.90 -11.74 1.18
CA ASN A 40 -10.65 -12.26 1.72
C ASN A 40 -9.68 -12.63 0.58
N VAL A 41 -8.43 -12.19 0.70
CA VAL A 41 -7.38 -12.45 -0.28
C VAL A 41 -6.19 -13.22 0.31
N LEU A 42 -6.27 -13.65 1.56
CA LEU A 42 -5.24 -14.45 2.20
C LEU A 42 -5.37 -15.92 1.76
N ASN A 43 -4.32 -16.46 1.12
CA ASN A 43 -4.25 -17.86 0.66
C ASN A 43 -3.82 -18.84 1.76
N ILE A 44 -3.33 -18.32 2.87
CA ILE A 44 -2.88 -19.10 4.02
C ILE A 44 -3.82 -18.90 5.20
N THR A 45 -3.81 -19.82 6.14
CA THR A 45 -4.44 -19.60 7.43
C THR A 45 -3.65 -18.57 8.22
N SER A 46 -4.32 -17.51 8.68
CA SER A 46 -3.66 -16.52 9.55
C SER A 46 -3.03 -17.21 10.76
N PRO A 47 -1.76 -16.93 11.05
CA PRO A 47 -1.16 -17.46 12.26
C PRO A 47 -1.86 -16.93 13.51
N ASN A 48 -1.94 -17.78 14.52
CA ASN A 48 -2.49 -17.44 15.82
C ASN A 48 -1.35 -16.98 16.74
N PHE A 49 -1.43 -15.78 17.23
CA PHE A 49 -0.48 -15.21 18.19
C PHE A 49 -1.11 -15.23 19.59
N THR A 50 -0.51 -15.97 20.52
CA THR A 50 -0.97 -15.92 21.90
C THR A 50 -0.48 -14.65 22.58
N VAL A 51 -1.41 -13.87 23.07
CA VAL A 51 -1.15 -12.60 23.75
C VAL A 51 -1.33 -12.84 25.26
N THR A 52 -0.25 -12.78 26.01
CA THR A 52 -0.24 -13.11 27.46
C THR A 52 0.02 -11.90 28.35
N ALA A 53 0.58 -10.82 27.81
CA ALA A 53 0.85 -9.59 28.55
C ALA A 53 -0.34 -8.64 28.54
N SER A 54 -0.41 -7.70 29.48
CA SER A 54 -1.44 -6.66 29.52
C SER A 54 -1.31 -5.65 28.39
N SER A 55 -0.11 -5.47 27.85
CA SER A 55 0.19 -4.63 26.69
C SER A 55 1.42 -5.15 25.97
N GLY A 56 1.52 -4.90 24.68
CA GLY A 56 2.66 -5.30 23.85
C GLY A 56 2.40 -5.02 22.38
N ALA A 57 3.30 -5.54 21.53
CA ALA A 57 3.17 -5.50 20.08
C ALA A 57 3.42 -6.88 19.48
N ILE A 58 2.64 -7.23 18.45
CA ILE A 58 2.90 -8.38 17.58
C ILE A 58 3.43 -7.85 16.26
N SER A 59 4.58 -8.37 15.82
CA SER A 59 5.12 -8.11 14.49
C SER A 59 4.92 -9.35 13.62
N TYR A 60 4.28 -9.17 12.46
CA TYR A 60 4.00 -10.24 11.52
C TYR A 60 4.43 -9.82 10.10
N PRO A 61 5.43 -10.48 9.50
CA PRO A 61 5.78 -10.28 8.10
C PRO A 61 4.81 -11.09 7.21
N LEU A 62 3.90 -10.42 6.55
CA LEU A 62 3.01 -11.03 5.56
C LEU A 62 3.70 -11.01 4.20
N LEU A 63 3.92 -12.17 3.59
CA LEU A 63 4.47 -12.25 2.25
C LEU A 63 3.40 -11.91 1.21
N VAL A 64 3.78 -11.16 0.18
CA VAL A 64 2.88 -10.85 -0.94
C VAL A 64 2.49 -12.13 -1.70
N SER A 65 3.36 -13.15 -1.72
CA SER A 65 3.08 -14.48 -2.28
C SER A 65 1.95 -15.24 -1.54
N ASP A 66 1.67 -14.88 -0.29
CA ASP A 66 0.59 -15.48 0.50
C ASP A 66 -0.78 -14.87 0.20
N LEU A 67 -0.83 -13.92 -0.73
CA LEU A 67 -2.06 -13.28 -1.17
C LEU A 67 -2.52 -13.81 -2.53
N SER A 68 -3.82 -13.87 -2.74
CA SER A 68 -4.42 -14.24 -4.04
C SER A 68 -4.38 -13.11 -5.07
N ILE A 69 -3.94 -11.92 -4.67
CA ILE A 69 -3.76 -10.75 -5.54
C ILE A 69 -2.35 -10.20 -5.37
N THR A 70 -1.76 -9.72 -6.47
CA THR A 70 -0.38 -9.21 -6.50
C THR A 70 -0.31 -7.71 -6.69
N ASN A 71 -1.45 -7.06 -6.91
CA ASN A 71 -1.53 -5.61 -7.10
C ASN A 71 -2.86 -5.06 -6.59
N GLY A 72 -2.88 -3.75 -6.35
CA GLY A 72 -4.06 -3.06 -5.87
C GLY A 72 -4.05 -2.81 -4.37
N ILE A 73 -5.17 -2.31 -3.86
CA ILE A 73 -5.31 -1.97 -2.45
C ILE A 73 -5.82 -3.18 -1.68
N VAL A 74 -5.13 -3.51 -0.60
CA VAL A 74 -5.60 -4.46 0.41
C VAL A 74 -5.77 -3.77 1.75
N THR A 75 -6.68 -4.28 2.57
CA THR A 75 -6.89 -3.83 3.95
C THR A 75 -6.53 -4.98 4.88
N VAL A 76 -5.54 -4.74 5.71
CA VAL A 76 -5.18 -5.63 6.83
C VAL A 76 -6.09 -5.31 8.00
N ILE A 77 -6.62 -6.35 8.63
CA ILE A 77 -7.53 -6.26 9.77
C ILE A 77 -6.94 -7.09 10.89
N SER A 78 -6.84 -6.53 12.08
CA SER A 78 -6.41 -7.23 13.28
C SER A 78 -7.60 -7.64 14.12
N TYR A 79 -7.56 -8.85 14.66
CA TYR A 79 -8.59 -9.42 15.54
C TYR A 79 -7.99 -9.87 16.86
N ILE A 80 -8.74 -9.72 17.95
CA ILE A 80 -8.47 -10.37 19.23
C ILE A 80 -9.68 -11.21 19.61
N ASP A 81 -9.47 -12.51 19.83
CA ASP A 81 -10.51 -13.49 20.13
C ASP A 81 -11.70 -13.41 19.13
N GLY A 82 -11.38 -13.19 17.84
CA GLY A 82 -12.33 -13.06 16.74
C GLY A 82 -13.02 -11.68 16.62
N ALA A 83 -12.81 -10.76 17.56
CA ALA A 83 -13.35 -9.41 17.48
C ALA A 83 -12.37 -8.47 16.76
N GLU A 84 -12.84 -7.76 15.72
CA GLU A 84 -12.05 -6.76 15.01
C GLU A 84 -11.61 -5.64 15.95
N GLN A 85 -10.33 -5.29 15.87
CA GLN A 85 -9.72 -4.26 16.70
C GLN A 85 -9.35 -3.01 15.89
N ASP A 86 -8.71 -3.21 14.72
CA ASP A 86 -8.26 -2.10 13.87
C ASP A 86 -8.06 -2.60 12.44
N ARG A 87 -8.05 -1.67 11.47
CA ARG A 87 -7.80 -1.96 10.07
C ARG A 87 -6.93 -0.90 9.43
N LYS A 88 -6.07 -1.31 8.50
CA LYS A 88 -5.17 -0.43 7.76
C LYS A 88 -5.05 -0.87 6.31
N SER A 89 -5.14 0.07 5.38
CA SER A 89 -4.98 -0.21 3.95
C SER A 89 -3.53 -0.01 3.51
N VAL A 90 -3.11 -0.83 2.55
CA VAL A 90 -1.80 -0.78 1.92
C VAL A 90 -1.92 -1.05 0.42
N LEU A 91 -1.08 -0.42 -0.38
CA LEU A 91 -1.01 -0.61 -1.83
C LEU A 91 0.01 -1.70 -2.15
N LEU A 92 -0.43 -2.77 -2.86
CA LEU A 92 0.46 -3.80 -3.38
C LEU A 92 1.09 -3.39 -4.73
N PRO A 93 2.28 -3.89 -5.05
CA PRO A 93 3.08 -4.97 -4.44
C PRO A 93 3.86 -4.59 -3.19
N CYS A 94 3.87 -3.34 -2.83
CA CYS A 94 4.53 -2.87 -1.62
C CYS A 94 3.69 -1.81 -0.93
N ASP A 95 4.09 -1.43 0.28
CA ASP A 95 3.45 -0.32 0.95
C ASP A 95 3.69 1.01 0.21
N ILE A 96 3.10 2.07 0.73
CA ILE A 96 3.14 3.39 0.11
C ILE A 96 4.57 3.86 -0.16
N ASP A 97 5.49 3.69 0.80
CA ASP A 97 6.84 4.23 0.70
C ASP A 97 7.69 3.47 -0.32
N CYS A 98 7.63 2.14 -0.29
CA CYS A 98 8.37 1.27 -1.20
C CYS A 98 7.84 1.38 -2.64
N CYS A 99 6.53 1.28 -2.84
CA CYS A 99 5.91 1.44 -4.16
C CYS A 99 6.11 2.83 -4.72
N LEU A 100 6.03 3.86 -3.89
CA LEU A 100 6.25 5.24 -4.30
C LEU A 100 7.65 5.42 -4.89
N ALA A 101 8.69 4.94 -4.20
CA ALA A 101 10.06 5.06 -4.66
C ALA A 101 10.27 4.35 -6.01
N LYS A 102 9.82 3.10 -6.13
CA LYS A 102 9.98 2.28 -7.33
C LYS A 102 9.21 2.86 -8.52
N LEU A 103 7.90 3.07 -8.36
CA LEU A 103 7.04 3.59 -9.44
C LEU A 103 7.42 5.02 -9.82
N THR A 104 7.81 5.85 -8.86
CA THR A 104 8.23 7.22 -9.14
C THR A 104 9.50 7.23 -9.98
N ASN A 105 10.50 6.39 -9.66
CA ASN A 105 11.72 6.31 -10.45
C ASN A 105 11.46 5.84 -11.88
N GLU A 106 10.67 4.76 -12.06
CA GLU A 106 10.30 4.27 -13.40
C GLU A 106 9.60 5.35 -14.24
N LEU A 107 8.70 6.11 -13.63
CA LEU A 107 7.95 7.16 -14.34
C LEU A 107 8.74 8.46 -14.53
N ILE A 108 9.70 8.76 -13.66
CA ILE A 108 10.65 9.86 -13.86
C ILE A 108 11.56 9.54 -15.04
N ASP A 109 12.09 8.33 -15.14
CA ASP A 109 12.92 7.91 -16.27
C ASP A 109 12.14 8.04 -17.59
N CYS A 110 10.89 7.58 -17.62
CA CYS A 110 10.00 7.75 -18.75
C CYS A 110 9.76 9.25 -19.06
N ALA A 111 9.52 10.09 -18.05
CA ALA A 111 9.34 11.53 -18.28
C ALA A 111 10.61 12.20 -18.82
N CYS A 112 11.79 11.76 -18.37
CA CYS A 112 13.07 12.22 -18.89
C CYS A 112 13.26 11.83 -20.37
N ASP A 113 12.87 10.63 -20.75
CA ASP A 113 12.92 10.19 -22.14
C ASP A 113 11.95 10.99 -23.01
N CYS A 114 10.73 11.21 -22.54
CA CYS A 114 9.76 12.06 -23.22
C CYS A 114 10.24 13.53 -23.37
N ALA A 115 11.01 14.04 -22.43
CA ALA A 115 11.51 15.42 -22.44
C ALA A 115 12.63 15.67 -23.45
N LYS A 116 13.26 14.62 -23.97
CA LYS A 116 14.32 14.73 -25.00
C LYS A 116 13.81 15.26 -26.34
N CYS A 117 12.51 15.10 -26.62
CA CYS A 117 11.88 15.56 -27.84
C CYS A 117 10.88 16.68 -27.55
N SER A 118 10.91 17.75 -28.35
CA SER A 118 9.99 18.90 -28.19
C SER A 118 8.51 18.49 -28.35
N SER A 119 8.21 17.53 -29.23
CA SER A 119 6.86 17.02 -29.46
C SER A 119 6.26 16.25 -28.27
N THR A 120 7.09 15.72 -27.38
CA THR A 120 6.67 14.93 -26.21
C THR A 120 6.85 15.67 -24.88
N LEU A 121 7.39 16.88 -24.89
CA LEU A 121 7.64 17.67 -23.68
C LEU A 121 6.37 17.90 -22.83
N ALA A 122 5.23 18.16 -23.48
CA ALA A 122 3.96 18.33 -22.78
C ALA A 122 3.52 17.04 -22.04
N LYS A 123 3.89 15.88 -22.56
CA LYS A 123 3.63 14.57 -21.93
C LYS A 123 4.53 14.37 -20.72
N ALA A 124 5.81 14.69 -20.82
CA ALA A 124 6.73 14.68 -19.69
C ALA A 124 6.21 15.56 -18.54
N GLN A 125 5.76 16.78 -18.84
CA GLN A 125 5.15 17.67 -17.86
C GLN A 125 3.90 17.07 -17.22
N LYS A 126 3.03 16.42 -18.02
CA LYS A 126 1.82 15.76 -17.52
C LYS A 126 2.16 14.61 -16.57
N ILE A 127 3.14 13.75 -16.90
CA ILE A 127 3.62 12.68 -16.03
C ILE A 127 4.08 13.26 -14.68
N MET A 128 4.96 14.27 -14.70
CA MET A 128 5.49 14.89 -13.49
C MET A 128 4.40 15.54 -12.63
N LEU A 129 3.38 16.15 -13.22
CA LEU A 129 2.24 16.70 -12.47
C LEU A 129 1.40 15.61 -11.81
N LEU A 130 1.16 14.50 -12.51
CA LEU A 130 0.43 13.35 -11.95
C LEU A 130 1.20 12.73 -10.80
N LEU A 131 2.53 12.56 -10.90
CA LEU A 131 3.39 12.05 -9.83
C LEU A 131 3.34 12.93 -8.58
N LYS A 132 3.52 14.25 -8.74
CA LYS A 132 3.42 15.19 -7.61
C LYS A 132 2.04 15.16 -6.94
N SER A 133 0.99 15.04 -7.74
CA SER A 133 -0.38 14.95 -7.22
C SER A 133 -0.64 13.61 -6.51
N ALA A 134 -0.07 12.51 -7.01
CA ALA A 134 -0.14 11.20 -6.35
C ALA A 134 0.60 11.22 -5.00
N GLU A 135 1.82 11.76 -4.97
CA GLU A 135 2.61 11.93 -3.75
C GLU A 135 1.84 12.74 -2.68
N TYR A 136 1.19 13.82 -3.10
CA TYR A 136 0.35 14.61 -2.19
C TYR A 136 -0.79 13.79 -1.60
N SER A 137 -1.50 13.00 -2.42
CA SER A 137 -2.60 12.15 -1.96
C SER A 137 -2.10 11.09 -0.97
N LEU A 138 -0.93 10.47 -1.21
CA LEU A 138 -0.34 9.51 -0.28
C LEU A 138 0.02 10.16 1.06
N LYS A 139 0.62 11.35 1.04
CA LYS A 139 0.92 12.11 2.27
C LYS A 139 -0.34 12.41 3.05
N GLN A 140 -1.43 12.82 2.39
CA GLN A 140 -2.72 13.05 3.04
C GLN A 140 -3.28 11.74 3.62
N GLY A 141 -3.23 10.63 2.87
CA GLY A 141 -3.66 9.31 3.34
C GLY A 141 -2.95 8.86 4.61
N ASN A 142 -1.67 9.18 4.77
CA ASN A 142 -0.90 8.84 5.97
C ASN A 142 -1.27 9.67 7.21
N THR A 143 -1.93 10.82 7.05
CA THR A 143 -2.28 11.73 8.14
C THR A 143 -3.72 11.61 8.62
N VAL A 144 -4.59 10.90 7.88
CA VAL A 144 -6.02 10.78 8.16
C VAL A 144 -6.39 9.40 8.70
N GLY A 145 -7.55 9.30 9.35
CA GLY A 145 -8.07 8.03 9.86
C GLY A 145 -8.45 7.05 8.74
N THR A 146 -8.58 5.78 9.10
CA THR A 146 -8.75 4.63 8.19
C THR A 146 -9.83 4.79 7.12
N THR A 147 -10.95 5.42 7.42
CA THR A 147 -12.06 5.58 6.46
C THR A 147 -11.69 6.50 5.27
N LEU A 148 -10.93 7.56 5.52
CA LEU A 148 -10.48 8.48 4.48
C LEU A 148 -9.18 8.01 3.82
N GLN A 149 -8.36 7.26 4.51
CA GLN A 149 -7.09 6.74 4.02
C GLN A 149 -7.25 5.96 2.72
N THR A 150 -8.21 5.04 2.66
CA THR A 150 -8.48 4.23 1.45
C THR A 150 -8.79 5.11 0.24
N GLY A 151 -9.55 6.19 0.43
CA GLY A 151 -9.85 7.14 -0.65
C GLY A 151 -8.61 7.84 -1.20
N TYR A 152 -7.71 8.28 -0.32
CA TYR A 152 -6.46 8.93 -0.74
C TYR A 152 -5.49 7.95 -1.44
N ILE A 153 -5.40 6.71 -0.95
CA ILE A 153 -4.58 5.68 -1.58
C ILE A 153 -5.14 5.34 -2.97
N GLN A 154 -6.46 5.20 -3.11
CA GLN A 154 -7.10 4.94 -4.40
C GLN A 154 -6.88 6.11 -5.38
N ASP A 155 -6.98 7.34 -4.92
CA ASP A 155 -6.72 8.53 -5.74
C ASP A 155 -5.26 8.56 -6.22
N ALA A 156 -4.30 8.26 -5.34
CA ALA A 156 -2.90 8.14 -5.72
C ALA A 156 -2.69 7.03 -6.76
N HIS A 157 -3.27 5.84 -6.54
CA HIS A 157 -3.20 4.72 -7.48
C HIS A 157 -3.73 5.11 -8.87
N ASN A 158 -4.89 5.76 -8.93
CA ASN A 158 -5.47 6.24 -10.19
C ASN A 158 -4.55 7.23 -10.93
N LYS A 159 -3.83 8.09 -10.19
CA LYS A 159 -2.89 9.04 -10.77
C LYS A 159 -1.64 8.35 -11.32
N TYR A 160 -1.10 7.35 -10.61
CA TYR A 160 0.00 6.52 -11.11
C TYR A 160 -0.40 5.76 -12.37
N THR A 161 -1.59 5.16 -12.40
CA THR A 161 -2.11 4.47 -13.58
C THR A 161 -2.20 5.42 -14.77
N LYS A 162 -2.74 6.63 -14.59
CA LYS A 162 -2.80 7.64 -15.65
C LYS A 162 -1.42 8.11 -16.11
N ALA A 163 -0.45 8.22 -15.20
CA ALA A 163 0.91 8.59 -15.57
C ALA A 163 1.56 7.49 -16.43
N ARG A 164 1.34 6.22 -16.08
CA ARG A 164 1.80 5.07 -16.86
C ARG A 164 1.14 5.02 -18.24
N GLU A 165 -0.16 5.22 -18.34
CA GLU A 165 -0.87 5.31 -19.63
C GLU A 165 -0.29 6.38 -20.54
N VAL A 166 0.11 7.53 -20.00
CA VAL A 166 0.76 8.60 -20.76
C VAL A 166 2.15 8.15 -21.23
N CYS A 167 2.89 7.42 -20.39
CA CYS A 167 4.19 6.86 -20.71
C CYS A 167 4.09 5.81 -21.83
N ASP A 168 3.23 4.80 -21.66
CA ASP A 168 3.11 3.67 -22.57
C ASP A 168 2.64 4.06 -23.97
N ASN A 169 1.82 5.11 -24.07
CA ASN A 169 1.21 5.52 -25.34
C ASN A 169 2.06 6.50 -26.17
N SER A 170 3.29 6.87 -25.73
CA SER A 170 3.77 8.08 -26.34
C SER A 170 5.23 8.48 -26.31
N CYS A 171 6.10 7.76 -25.66
CA CYS A 171 7.50 8.22 -25.56
C CYS A 171 8.45 7.57 -26.56
N GLY A 172 7.93 6.99 -27.62
CA GLY A 172 8.70 6.65 -28.80
C GLY A 172 9.13 7.93 -29.52
N CYS A 173 10.35 8.36 -29.32
CA CYS A 173 10.93 9.46 -30.08
C CYS A 173 11.54 8.89 -31.38
N ASP A 174 10.82 9.02 -32.48
CA ASP A 174 11.46 9.17 -33.79
C ASP A 174 11.96 10.62 -33.90
N CYS A 175 13.14 10.85 -33.34
CA CYS A 175 13.84 12.14 -33.47
C CYS A 175 14.77 12.13 -34.70
#